data_f0b46d9b3dab132fd04d5a32fa858044
#
_entry.id   f0b46d9b3dab132fd04d5a32fa858044
#
_cell.length_a   1.000
_cell.length_b   1.000
_cell.length_c   1.000
_cell.angle_alpha   90.00
_cell.angle_beta   90.00
_cell.angle_gamma   90.00
#
_symmetry.space_group_name_H-M   'P 1'
#
loop_
_entity.id
_entity.type
_entity.pdbx_description
1 polymer ?
#
loop_
_entity_poly.entity_id
_entity_poly.type
_entity_poly.pdbx_seq_one_letter_code
_entity_poly.pdbx_strand_id
1 'polypeptide(L)'
;RLAFNDAFAEQGLPWRWSRERYGVLLRTTGGKERLGAYIDSLDIGPERREALRARIPELHRCKTAHYTRRIRAGAVPLRPGVRRLVDEARAAGLRLAIASTTTLENIEALLATTLGADAPGWFAAIAAGDDAPRKKPAPDIYEIALSRLSLPPDAAVAFEDSALGVAAAKAAGLFTV
;
A
#
# COMPACT_ATOMS: atom_id res chain seq x y z
N ARG A 1 -3.56 4.81 -9.54
CA ARG A 1 -4.40 4.77 -10.74
C ARG A 1 -3.57 4.87 -12.03
N LEU A 2 -2.77 5.90 -12.19
CA LEU A 2 -1.99 6.11 -13.43
C LEU A 2 -1.11 4.89 -13.75
N ALA A 3 -0.37 4.37 -12.78
CA ALA A 3 0.47 3.18 -12.96
C ALA A 3 -0.30 1.92 -13.41
N PHE A 4 -1.57 1.77 -12.99
CA PHE A 4 -2.43 0.70 -13.52
C PHE A 4 -2.77 0.92 -14.99
N ASN A 5 -3.14 2.14 -15.36
CA ASN A 5 -3.46 2.45 -16.76
C ASN A 5 -2.24 2.28 -17.68
N ASP A 6 -1.05 2.68 -17.21
CA ASP A 6 0.20 2.47 -17.93
C ASP A 6 0.48 0.97 -18.12
N ALA A 7 0.28 0.17 -17.07
CA ALA A 7 0.44 -1.29 -17.14
C ALA A 7 -0.58 -1.95 -18.08
N PHE A 8 -1.82 -1.50 -18.08
CA PHE A 8 -2.85 -2.02 -19.01
C PHE A 8 -2.47 -1.74 -20.46
N ALA A 9 -2.02 -0.53 -20.76
CA ALA A 9 -1.58 -0.16 -22.10
C ALA A 9 -0.36 -0.99 -22.55
N GLU A 10 0.65 -1.14 -21.69
CA GLU A 10 1.85 -1.94 -21.96
C GLU A 10 1.51 -3.41 -22.21
N GLN A 11 0.51 -3.94 -21.49
CA GLN A 11 0.07 -5.33 -21.59
C GLN A 11 -1.03 -5.58 -22.64
N GLY A 12 -1.31 -4.58 -23.50
CA GLY A 12 -2.27 -4.68 -24.59
C GLY A 12 -3.73 -4.84 -24.13
N LEU A 13 -4.06 -4.38 -22.91
CA LEU A 13 -5.42 -4.45 -22.39
C LEU A 13 -6.18 -3.14 -22.68
N PRO A 14 -7.44 -3.20 -23.13
CA PRO A 14 -8.22 -2.01 -23.49
C PRO A 14 -8.75 -1.27 -22.26
N TRP A 15 -8.23 -1.57 -21.05
CA TRP A 15 -8.74 -1.04 -19.80
C TRP A 15 -8.16 0.33 -19.49
N ARG A 16 -9.03 1.21 -19.04
CA ARG A 16 -8.64 2.53 -18.53
C ARG A 16 -9.51 2.90 -17.35
N TRP A 17 -8.91 2.97 -16.16
CA TRP A 17 -9.62 3.39 -14.96
C TRP A 17 -9.66 4.92 -14.85
N SER A 18 -10.87 5.48 -14.83
CA SER A 18 -11.10 6.88 -14.48
C SER A 18 -10.84 7.13 -12.99
N ARG A 19 -10.90 8.38 -12.53
CA ARG A 19 -10.79 8.70 -11.10
C ARG A 19 -11.94 8.10 -10.30
N GLU A 20 -13.16 8.22 -10.84
CA GLU A 20 -14.39 7.74 -10.22
C GLU A 20 -14.37 6.21 -10.11
N ARG A 21 -14.05 5.51 -11.19
CA ARG A 21 -13.92 4.06 -11.20
C ARG A 21 -12.86 3.59 -10.21
N TYR A 22 -11.72 4.26 -10.19
CA TYR A 22 -10.65 3.90 -9.27
C TYR A 22 -11.04 4.16 -7.81
N GLY A 23 -11.80 5.20 -7.52
CA GLY A 23 -12.37 5.47 -6.20
C GLY A 23 -13.24 4.32 -5.69
N VAL A 24 -14.10 3.75 -6.56
CA VAL A 24 -14.90 2.55 -6.21
C VAL A 24 -13.98 1.34 -5.95
N LEU A 25 -12.99 1.12 -6.81
CA LEU A 25 -12.06 0.00 -6.69
C LEU A 25 -11.15 0.09 -5.46
N LEU A 26 -10.97 1.27 -4.86
CA LEU A 26 -10.24 1.45 -3.60
C LEU A 26 -10.91 0.80 -2.39
N ARG A 27 -12.19 0.41 -2.49
CA ARG A 27 -12.88 -0.42 -1.47
C ARG A 27 -12.26 -1.81 -1.34
N THR A 28 -11.53 -2.27 -2.36
CA THR A 28 -10.75 -3.50 -2.32
C THR A 28 -9.28 -3.14 -2.05
N THR A 29 -8.77 -3.56 -0.90
CA THR A 29 -7.38 -3.34 -0.48
C THR A 29 -6.46 -4.32 -1.19
N GLY A 30 -5.25 -3.86 -1.52
CA GLY A 30 -4.29 -4.65 -2.28
C GLY A 30 -4.40 -4.45 -3.79
N GLY A 31 -3.27 -4.53 -4.49
CA GLY A 31 -3.22 -4.32 -5.94
C GLY A 31 -3.68 -5.54 -6.73
N LYS A 32 -3.31 -6.72 -6.26
CA LYS A 32 -3.69 -8.00 -6.87
C LYS A 32 -5.18 -8.26 -6.68
N GLU A 33 -5.67 -8.05 -5.46
CA GLU A 33 -7.06 -8.21 -5.05
C GLU A 33 -7.97 -7.25 -5.83
N ARG A 34 -7.53 -6.03 -6.02
CA ARG A 34 -8.24 -5.01 -6.82
C ARG A 34 -8.35 -5.38 -8.29
N LEU A 35 -7.28 -5.96 -8.87
CA LEU A 35 -7.33 -6.50 -10.24
C LEU A 35 -8.32 -7.66 -10.34
N GLY A 36 -8.31 -8.57 -9.36
CA GLY A 36 -9.26 -9.68 -9.29
C GLY A 36 -10.71 -9.19 -9.24
N ALA A 37 -11.03 -8.30 -8.30
CA ALA A 37 -12.36 -7.71 -8.16
C ALA A 37 -12.82 -6.98 -9.45
N TYR A 38 -11.90 -6.29 -10.12
CA TYR A 38 -12.22 -5.66 -11.40
C TYR A 38 -12.52 -6.69 -12.49
N ILE A 39 -11.69 -7.73 -12.64
CA ILE A 39 -11.90 -8.81 -13.63
C ILE A 39 -13.24 -9.52 -13.39
N ASP A 40 -13.60 -9.73 -12.12
CA ASP A 40 -14.87 -10.37 -11.76
C ASP A 40 -16.08 -9.51 -12.11
N SER A 41 -15.92 -8.20 -12.12
CA SER A 41 -16.96 -7.24 -12.50
C SER A 41 -17.18 -7.11 -14.00
N LEU A 42 -16.33 -7.74 -14.83
CA LEU A 42 -16.47 -7.70 -16.28
C LEU A 42 -17.55 -8.68 -16.78
N ASP A 43 -18.34 -8.23 -17.74
CA ASP A 43 -19.28 -9.10 -18.47
C ASP A 43 -18.54 -9.90 -19.54
N ILE A 44 -17.90 -11.00 -19.10
CA ILE A 44 -17.09 -11.92 -19.93
C ILE A 44 -17.32 -13.36 -19.52
N GLY A 45 -17.15 -14.28 -20.47
CA GLY A 45 -17.25 -15.70 -20.21
C GLY A 45 -16.22 -16.23 -19.20
N PRO A 46 -16.48 -17.40 -18.57
CA PRO A 46 -15.67 -17.96 -17.50
C PRO A 46 -14.22 -18.25 -17.95
N GLU A 47 -14.01 -18.80 -19.12
CA GLU A 47 -12.68 -19.12 -19.66
C GLU A 47 -11.80 -17.85 -19.80
N ARG A 48 -12.40 -16.76 -20.34
CA ARG A 48 -11.70 -15.50 -20.49
C ARG A 48 -11.40 -14.85 -19.14
N ARG A 49 -12.33 -14.98 -18.18
CA ARG A 49 -12.13 -14.50 -16.81
C ARG A 49 -10.95 -15.21 -16.14
N GLU A 50 -10.88 -16.51 -16.26
CA GLU A 50 -9.79 -17.31 -15.71
C GLU A 50 -8.45 -16.97 -16.36
N ALA A 51 -8.39 -16.85 -17.68
CA ALA A 51 -7.21 -16.43 -18.41
C ALA A 51 -6.70 -15.04 -17.95
N LEU A 52 -7.61 -14.10 -17.70
CA LEU A 52 -7.24 -12.77 -17.19
C LEU A 52 -6.78 -12.82 -15.73
N ARG A 53 -7.41 -13.65 -14.89
CA ARG A 53 -6.97 -13.86 -13.50
C ARG A 53 -5.55 -14.45 -13.42
N ALA A 54 -5.22 -15.38 -14.30
CA ALA A 54 -3.87 -15.94 -14.40
C ALA A 54 -2.80 -14.88 -14.71
N ARG A 55 -3.17 -13.76 -15.36
CA ARG A 55 -2.27 -12.64 -15.66
C ARG A 55 -2.09 -11.64 -14.51
N ILE A 56 -2.85 -11.77 -13.40
CA ILE A 56 -2.78 -10.81 -12.27
C ILE A 56 -1.36 -10.61 -11.74
N PRO A 57 -0.54 -11.66 -11.50
CA PRO A 57 0.82 -11.47 -11.01
C PRO A 57 1.69 -10.61 -11.95
N GLU A 58 1.59 -10.83 -13.25
CA GLU A 58 2.32 -10.08 -14.26
C GLU A 58 1.85 -8.63 -14.34
N LEU A 59 0.53 -8.41 -14.41
CA LEU A 59 -0.08 -7.08 -14.42
C LEU A 59 0.30 -6.28 -13.17
N HIS A 60 0.33 -6.94 -12.02
CA HIS A 60 0.71 -6.30 -10.77
C HIS A 60 2.20 -5.93 -10.77
N ARG A 61 3.09 -6.80 -11.26
CA ARG A 61 4.52 -6.51 -11.42
C ARG A 61 4.75 -5.33 -12.35
N CYS A 62 4.10 -5.31 -13.52
CA CYS A 62 4.17 -4.20 -14.47
C CYS A 62 3.68 -2.88 -13.84
N LYS A 63 2.51 -2.91 -13.19
CA LYS A 63 2.00 -1.75 -12.43
C LYS A 63 2.99 -1.28 -11.37
N THR A 64 3.64 -2.19 -10.66
CA THR A 64 4.60 -1.83 -9.61
C THR A 64 5.79 -1.12 -10.20
N ALA A 65 6.36 -1.61 -11.30
CA ALA A 65 7.45 -0.95 -12.01
C ALA A 65 7.09 0.49 -12.46
N HIS A 66 5.89 0.69 -13.02
CA HIS A 66 5.40 2.03 -13.37
C HIS A 66 5.23 2.92 -12.13
N TYR A 67 4.75 2.37 -11.02
CA TYR A 67 4.56 3.14 -9.78
C TYR A 67 5.90 3.55 -9.17
N THR A 68 6.86 2.62 -9.06
CA THR A 68 8.21 2.89 -8.58
C THR A 68 8.91 3.96 -9.42
N ARG A 69 8.78 3.88 -10.76
CA ARG A 69 9.31 4.92 -11.67
C ARG A 69 8.74 6.30 -11.37
N ARG A 70 7.43 6.39 -11.11
CA ARG A 70 6.77 7.65 -10.72
C ARG A 70 7.24 8.17 -9.37
N ILE A 71 7.45 7.28 -8.39
CA ILE A 71 8.04 7.64 -7.10
C ILE A 71 9.44 8.25 -7.32
N ARG A 72 10.31 7.54 -8.02
CA ARG A 72 11.69 7.99 -8.29
C ARG A 72 11.75 9.30 -9.06
N ALA A 73 10.75 9.59 -9.86
CA ALA A 73 10.59 10.88 -10.55
C ALA A 73 10.00 12.00 -9.67
N GLY A 74 9.79 11.76 -8.36
CA GLY A 74 9.23 12.76 -7.44
C GLY A 74 7.73 13.05 -7.64
N ALA A 75 7.02 12.23 -8.43
CA ALA A 75 5.60 12.45 -8.74
C ALA A 75 4.63 12.04 -7.61
N VAL A 76 5.14 11.59 -6.48
CA VAL A 76 4.35 11.18 -5.31
C VAL A 76 4.87 11.93 -4.08
N PRO A 77 4.38 13.16 -3.83
CA PRO A 77 4.81 13.94 -2.66
C PRO A 77 4.22 13.36 -1.37
N LEU A 78 4.87 13.67 -0.24
CA LEU A 78 4.29 13.44 1.09
C LEU A 78 3.01 14.28 1.27
N ARG A 79 2.08 13.76 2.05
CA ARG A 79 0.97 14.58 2.55
C ARG A 79 1.49 15.68 3.47
N PRO A 80 0.79 16.83 3.51
CA PRO A 80 1.15 17.91 4.44
C PRO A 80 1.25 17.40 5.88
N GLY A 81 2.29 17.81 6.58
CA GLY A 81 2.53 17.46 7.99
C GLY A 81 3.27 16.14 8.23
N VAL A 82 3.32 15.21 7.27
CA VAL A 82 3.97 13.89 7.47
C VAL A 82 5.46 14.06 7.80
N ARG A 83 6.19 14.90 7.06
CA ARG A 83 7.61 15.15 7.36
C ARG A 83 7.80 15.67 8.78
N ARG A 84 7.00 16.69 9.16
CA ARG A 84 7.07 17.27 10.51
C ARG A 84 6.81 16.21 11.58
N LEU A 85 5.76 15.39 11.41
CA LEU A 85 5.42 14.33 12.36
C LEU A 85 6.56 13.31 12.52
N VAL A 86 7.17 12.89 11.41
CA VAL A 86 8.31 11.95 11.43
C VAL A 86 9.52 12.60 12.15
N ASP A 87 9.85 13.84 11.83
CA ASP A 87 10.99 14.53 12.42
C ASP A 87 10.79 14.77 13.93
N GLU A 88 9.59 15.19 14.37
CA GLU A 88 9.23 15.38 15.78
C GLU A 88 9.27 14.05 16.55
N ALA A 89 8.72 12.98 16.00
CA ALA A 89 8.73 11.66 16.64
C ALA A 89 10.18 11.14 16.80
N ARG A 90 11.04 11.31 15.78
CA ARG A 90 12.46 10.95 15.86
C ARG A 90 13.21 11.77 16.91
N ALA A 91 12.97 13.08 16.94
CA ALA A 91 13.58 13.97 17.93
C ALA A 91 13.16 13.61 19.36
N ALA A 92 11.94 13.10 19.55
CA ALA A 92 11.43 12.59 20.82
C ALA A 92 11.92 11.18 21.16
N GLY A 93 12.76 10.55 20.34
CA GLY A 93 13.27 9.20 20.56
C GLY A 93 12.21 8.09 20.39
N LEU A 94 11.08 8.37 19.71
CA LEU A 94 10.06 7.39 19.46
C LEU A 94 10.47 6.42 18.34
N ARG A 95 10.13 5.16 18.51
CA ARG A 95 10.33 4.15 17.46
C ARG A 95 9.26 4.29 16.40
N LEU A 96 9.68 4.42 15.14
CA LEU A 96 8.79 4.51 14.00
C LEU A 96 8.61 3.15 13.33
N ALA A 97 7.40 2.90 12.83
CA ALA A 97 7.10 1.73 12.00
C ALA A 97 6.20 2.10 10.82
N ILE A 98 6.23 1.27 9.79
CA ILE A 98 5.32 1.35 8.65
C ILE A 98 4.52 0.05 8.56
N ALA A 99 3.20 0.18 8.40
CA ALA A 99 2.27 -0.92 8.13
C ALA A 99 1.48 -0.62 6.86
N SER A 100 1.87 -1.22 5.73
CA SER A 100 1.32 -0.88 4.41
C SER A 100 0.98 -2.12 3.59
N THR A 101 -0.03 -2.02 2.73
CA THR A 101 -0.38 -3.06 1.75
C THR A 101 0.40 -2.97 0.44
N THR A 102 1.32 -2.01 0.31
CA THR A 102 2.22 -1.91 -0.84
C THR A 102 3.49 -2.76 -0.62
N THR A 103 4.27 -2.95 -1.68
CA THR A 103 5.51 -3.73 -1.60
C THR A 103 6.61 -2.96 -0.86
N LEU A 104 7.56 -3.68 -0.25
CA LEU A 104 8.70 -3.09 0.45
C LEU A 104 9.49 -2.14 -0.47
N GLU A 105 9.76 -2.55 -1.71
CA GLU A 105 10.46 -1.71 -2.69
C GLU A 105 9.79 -0.34 -2.91
N ASN A 106 8.46 -0.31 -2.96
CA ASN A 106 7.71 0.94 -3.11
C ASN A 106 7.84 1.83 -1.86
N ILE A 107 7.85 1.23 -0.67
CA ILE A 107 8.02 1.95 0.60
C ILE A 107 9.41 2.59 0.63
N GLU A 108 10.46 1.81 0.41
CA GLU A 108 11.84 2.27 0.42
C GLU A 108 12.08 3.37 -0.62
N ALA A 109 11.59 3.19 -1.84
CA ALA A 109 11.69 4.20 -2.89
C ALA A 109 10.98 5.50 -2.51
N LEU A 110 9.79 5.42 -1.89
CA LEU A 110 9.05 6.60 -1.43
C LEU A 110 9.80 7.32 -0.32
N LEU A 111 10.25 6.61 0.70
CA LEU A 111 11.00 7.17 1.82
C LEU A 111 12.28 7.86 1.33
N ALA A 112 13.08 7.17 0.52
CA ALA A 112 14.32 7.72 0.00
C ALA A 112 14.10 8.98 -0.85
N THR A 113 13.04 9.01 -1.67
CA THR A 113 12.74 10.13 -2.56
C THR A 113 12.16 11.33 -1.82
N THR A 114 11.40 11.10 -0.73
CA THR A 114 10.62 12.16 -0.07
C THR A 114 11.22 12.63 1.25
N LEU A 115 11.88 11.76 1.98
CA LEU A 115 12.48 12.08 3.29
C LEU A 115 14.02 12.15 3.23
N GLY A 116 14.66 11.40 2.34
CA GLY A 116 16.10 11.33 2.17
C GLY A 116 16.59 9.89 1.99
N ALA A 117 17.77 9.71 1.41
CA ALA A 117 18.28 8.38 1.05
C ALA A 117 18.44 7.41 2.25
N ASP A 118 18.68 7.96 3.43
CA ASP A 118 18.84 7.24 4.71
C ASP A 118 17.49 6.99 5.43
N ALA A 119 16.39 7.59 4.97
CA ALA A 119 15.09 7.53 5.63
C ALA A 119 14.51 6.11 5.82
N PRO A 120 14.75 5.12 4.95
CA PRO A 120 14.33 3.75 5.26
C PRO A 120 14.88 3.22 6.59
N GLY A 121 16.11 3.59 6.94
CA GLY A 121 16.76 3.23 8.21
C GLY A 121 16.21 3.94 9.45
N TRP A 122 15.33 4.93 9.31
CA TRP A 122 14.69 5.61 10.44
C TRP A 122 13.55 4.80 11.06
N PHE A 123 13.05 3.80 10.35
CA PHE A 123 11.93 2.96 10.78
C PHE A 123 12.45 1.66 11.37
N ALA A 124 12.18 1.45 12.66
CA ALA A 124 12.58 0.25 13.39
C ALA A 124 11.85 -1.01 12.89
N ALA A 125 10.68 -0.84 12.24
CA ALA A 125 9.96 -1.92 11.59
C ALA A 125 9.23 -1.42 10.33
N ILE A 126 9.26 -2.22 9.27
CA ILE A 126 8.46 -2.03 8.06
C ILE A 126 7.70 -3.33 7.80
N ALA A 127 6.39 -3.31 7.92
CA ALA A 127 5.51 -4.40 7.51
C ALA A 127 4.90 -4.05 6.14
N ALA A 128 5.28 -4.80 5.12
CA ALA A 128 4.90 -4.57 3.72
C ALA A 128 3.78 -5.52 3.28
N GLY A 129 3.15 -5.23 2.16
CA GLY A 129 1.97 -5.94 1.70
C GLY A 129 2.09 -7.45 1.59
N ASP A 130 3.25 -7.98 1.24
CA ASP A 130 3.45 -9.42 1.09
C ASP A 130 3.71 -10.14 2.43
N ASP A 131 3.98 -9.40 3.52
CA ASP A 131 4.15 -9.97 4.86
C ASP A 131 2.81 -10.45 5.46
N ALA A 132 1.70 -9.73 5.18
CA ALA A 132 0.41 -10.02 5.78
C ALA A 132 -0.42 -10.97 4.90
N PRO A 133 -0.86 -12.13 5.43
CA PRO A 133 -1.71 -13.08 4.70
C PRO A 133 -3.08 -12.46 4.36
N ARG A 134 -3.68 -11.73 5.28
CA ARG A 134 -4.93 -11.01 5.07
C ARG A 134 -4.65 -9.52 4.99
N LYS A 135 -5.22 -8.86 3.96
CA LYS A 135 -5.06 -7.42 3.76
C LYS A 135 -6.05 -6.62 4.62
N LYS A 136 -5.76 -5.33 4.86
CA LYS A 136 -6.72 -4.41 5.50
C LYS A 136 -8.12 -4.58 4.89
N PRO A 137 -9.19 -4.71 5.70
CA PRO A 137 -9.30 -4.30 7.11
C PRO A 137 -8.86 -5.34 8.15
N ALA A 138 -8.29 -6.50 7.76
CA ALA A 138 -7.73 -7.42 8.74
C ALA A 138 -6.53 -6.78 9.48
N PRO A 139 -6.32 -7.10 10.78
CA PRO A 139 -5.30 -6.47 11.60
C PRO A 139 -3.87 -6.91 11.28
N ASP A 140 -3.69 -7.99 10.53
CA ASP A 140 -2.44 -8.73 10.32
C ASP A 140 -1.21 -7.85 10.13
N ILE A 141 -1.31 -6.82 9.28
CA ILE A 141 -0.17 -5.95 8.97
C ILE A 141 0.28 -5.11 10.19
N TYR A 142 -0.65 -4.74 11.06
CA TYR A 142 -0.35 -4.02 12.30
C TYR A 142 0.20 -4.95 13.37
N GLU A 143 -0.36 -6.15 13.50
CA GLU A 143 0.14 -7.18 14.41
C GLU A 143 1.58 -7.55 14.09
N ILE A 144 1.92 -7.68 12.79
CA ILE A 144 3.28 -7.91 12.33
C ILE A 144 4.20 -6.73 12.68
N ALA A 145 3.75 -5.49 12.47
CA ALA A 145 4.52 -4.31 12.84
C ALA A 145 4.79 -4.23 14.35
N LEU A 146 3.78 -4.47 15.17
CA LEU A 146 3.88 -4.53 16.63
C LEU A 146 4.85 -5.63 17.09
N SER A 147 4.73 -6.83 16.51
CA SER A 147 5.63 -7.96 16.78
C SER A 147 7.08 -7.60 16.46
N ARG A 148 7.35 -7.00 15.31
CA ARG A 148 8.70 -6.54 14.92
C ARG A 148 9.24 -5.45 15.85
N LEU A 149 8.37 -4.61 16.40
CA LEU A 149 8.73 -3.62 17.42
C LEU A 149 8.88 -4.21 18.81
N SER A 150 8.40 -5.42 19.05
CA SER A 150 8.26 -6.04 20.38
C SER A 150 7.48 -5.11 21.33
N LEU A 151 6.32 -4.60 20.85
CA LEU A 151 5.44 -3.70 21.60
C LEU A 151 4.02 -4.28 21.69
N PRO A 152 3.34 -4.08 22.85
CA PRO A 152 1.90 -4.30 22.92
C PRO A 152 1.15 -3.15 22.22
N PRO A 153 -0.13 -3.36 21.82
CA PRO A 153 -0.90 -2.36 21.08
C PRO A 153 -1.10 -1.03 21.81
N ASP A 154 -1.24 -1.05 23.14
CA ASP A 154 -1.45 0.12 23.99
C ASP A 154 -0.20 1.01 24.12
N ALA A 155 0.97 0.50 23.73
CA ALA A 155 2.22 1.25 23.70
C ALA A 155 2.48 1.92 22.34
N ALA A 156 1.52 1.88 21.41
CA ALA A 156 1.69 2.43 20.07
C ALA A 156 0.47 3.21 19.57
N VAL A 157 0.70 4.14 18.66
CA VAL A 157 -0.35 4.94 17.99
C VAL A 157 -0.24 4.72 16.49
N ALA A 158 -1.37 4.46 15.82
CA ALA A 158 -1.44 4.38 14.38
C ALA A 158 -1.97 5.69 13.77
N PHE A 159 -1.37 6.12 12.67
CA PHE A 159 -1.86 7.20 11.80
C PHE A 159 -2.33 6.60 10.50
N GLU A 160 -3.60 6.84 10.13
CA GLU A 160 -4.22 6.26 8.96
C GLU A 160 -5.06 7.25 8.16
N ASP A 161 -5.08 7.08 6.85
CA ASP A 161 -5.80 7.98 5.93
C ASP A 161 -6.97 7.29 5.20
N SER A 162 -7.29 6.06 5.58
CA SER A 162 -8.34 5.26 4.95
C SER A 162 -9.24 4.54 5.96
N ALA A 163 -10.52 4.43 5.67
CA ALA A 163 -11.47 3.71 6.52
C ALA A 163 -11.06 2.24 6.78
N LEU A 164 -10.50 1.56 5.75
CA LEU A 164 -10.02 0.18 5.87
C LEU A 164 -8.76 0.10 6.75
N GLY A 165 -7.89 1.11 6.68
CA GLY A 165 -6.70 1.20 7.51
C GLY A 165 -7.06 1.49 8.97
N VAL A 166 -7.97 2.42 9.22
CA VAL A 166 -8.49 2.71 10.57
C VAL A 166 -9.14 1.45 11.17
N ALA A 167 -9.96 0.73 10.39
CA ALA A 167 -10.57 -0.51 10.87
C ALA A 167 -9.52 -1.57 11.23
N ALA A 168 -8.48 -1.73 10.40
CA ALA A 168 -7.40 -2.67 10.64
C ALA A 168 -6.57 -2.32 11.89
N ALA A 169 -6.22 -1.04 12.08
CA ALA A 169 -5.46 -0.58 13.23
C ALA A 169 -6.25 -0.76 14.54
N LYS A 170 -7.54 -0.42 14.54
CA LYS A 170 -8.44 -0.64 15.67
C LYS A 170 -8.61 -2.13 15.98
N ALA A 171 -8.75 -2.99 14.96
CA ALA A 171 -8.84 -4.43 15.13
C ALA A 171 -7.56 -5.04 15.73
N ALA A 172 -6.40 -4.41 15.52
CA ALA A 172 -5.13 -4.75 16.18
C ALA A 172 -4.99 -4.16 17.60
N GLY A 173 -6.00 -3.44 18.11
CA GLY A 173 -6.00 -2.83 19.43
C GLY A 173 -5.27 -1.50 19.55
N LEU A 174 -4.89 -0.87 18.43
CA LEU A 174 -4.15 0.39 18.42
C LEU A 174 -5.06 1.60 18.62
N PHE A 175 -4.58 2.57 19.40
CA PHE A 175 -5.11 3.93 19.31
C PHE A 175 -4.82 4.48 17.91
N THR A 176 -5.86 5.03 17.26
CA THR A 176 -5.77 5.39 15.84
C THR A 176 -6.24 6.83 15.61
N VAL A 177 -5.42 7.58 14.92
CA VAL A 177 -5.65 8.97 14.48
C VAL A 177 -5.92 9.00 12.98
#